data_391a83f832a7cd99621ed638139bbbc3
#
_entry.id   391a83f832a7cd99621ed638139bbbc3
#
_cell.length_a   1.000
_cell.length_b   1.000
_cell.length_c   1.000
_cell.angle_alpha   90.00
_cell.angle_beta   90.00
_cell.angle_gamma   90.00
#
_symmetry.space_group_name_H-M   'P 1'
#
loop_
_entity.id
_entity.type
_entity.pdbx_description
1 polymer ?
#
loop_
_entity_poly.entity_id
_entity_poly.type
_entity_poly.pdbx_seq_one_letter_code
_entity_poly.pdbx_strand_id
1 'polypeptide(L)'
;MPIRPLQFFAALGIAWPSAVAAGVVINEIHYDADPKTAAVEFVELHNTGDRTEHLGGWYFSNGIDFTFAANTTLKPGGYLVVAENPAKLGAEFRTPKQFVLGPYIGRLSNGETLTLRNAAGEQLDRVNYDSGFPWPTAASGAGSSMELIHPSLDNDLGGSWRSAGMLIEPSEPVVLLAAGRSG
;
A
#
# COMPACT_ATOMS: atom_id res chain seq x y z
N MET A 1 43.54 13.35 -56.01
CA MET A 1 42.54 13.63 -54.94
C MET A 1 42.28 12.31 -54.25
N PRO A 2 42.68 12.10 -52.99
CA PRO A 2 42.40 10.85 -52.28
C PRO A 2 41.04 10.93 -51.62
N ILE A 3 40.24 9.87 -51.82
CA ILE A 3 38.90 9.68 -51.26
C ILE A 3 39.05 9.23 -49.80
N ARG A 4 38.49 10.01 -48.84
CA ARG A 4 38.47 9.65 -47.43
C ARG A 4 37.37 8.60 -47.19
N PRO A 5 37.62 7.54 -46.43
CA PRO A 5 36.56 6.58 -46.06
C PRO A 5 35.62 7.18 -44.99
N LEU A 6 34.34 7.00 -45.22
CA LEU A 6 33.27 7.38 -44.29
C LEU A 6 33.32 6.44 -43.09
N GLN A 7 33.59 6.96 -41.89
CA GLN A 7 33.50 6.19 -40.64
C GLN A 7 32.09 6.15 -40.17
N PHE A 8 31.47 4.96 -40.16
CA PHE A 8 30.20 4.70 -39.51
C PHE A 8 30.44 4.57 -38.00
N PHE A 9 29.97 5.56 -37.22
CA PHE A 9 29.82 5.39 -35.78
C PHE A 9 28.60 4.58 -35.49
N ALA A 10 28.76 3.32 -35.05
CA ALA A 10 27.69 2.55 -34.46
C ALA A 10 27.34 3.17 -33.13
N ALA A 11 26.15 3.77 -33.02
CA ALA A 11 25.60 4.22 -31.75
C ALA A 11 25.25 2.99 -30.92
N LEU A 12 26.06 2.73 -29.89
CA LEU A 12 25.76 1.72 -28.89
C LEU A 12 24.59 2.25 -28.07
N GLY A 13 23.37 1.82 -28.39
CA GLY A 13 22.18 2.13 -27.63
C GLY A 13 22.29 1.51 -26.23
N ILE A 14 22.55 2.33 -25.22
CA ILE A 14 22.43 1.93 -23.81
C ILE A 14 20.92 1.76 -23.56
N ALA A 15 20.46 0.51 -23.57
CA ALA A 15 19.12 0.19 -23.07
C ALA A 15 19.15 0.45 -21.56
N TRP A 16 18.50 1.49 -21.13
CA TRP A 16 18.21 1.71 -19.71
C TRP A 16 17.24 0.61 -19.32
N PRO A 17 17.52 -0.13 -18.23
CA PRO A 17 16.52 -1.05 -17.72
C PRO A 17 15.27 -0.22 -17.40
N SER A 18 14.17 -0.47 -18.09
CA SER A 18 12.88 -0.01 -17.63
C SER A 18 12.73 -0.57 -16.23
N ALA A 19 12.67 0.30 -15.21
CA ALA A 19 12.22 -0.12 -13.91
C ALA A 19 10.85 -0.74 -14.12
N VAL A 20 10.76 -2.05 -13.96
CA VAL A 20 9.47 -2.73 -13.87
C VAL A 20 8.87 -2.13 -12.62
N ALA A 21 7.88 -1.26 -12.79
CA ALA A 21 7.10 -0.78 -11.66
C ALA A 21 6.66 -2.04 -10.90
N ALA A 22 7.00 -2.13 -9.63
CA ALA A 22 6.59 -3.26 -8.81
C ALA A 22 5.07 -3.39 -8.96
N GLY A 23 4.60 -4.56 -9.39
CA GLY A 23 3.16 -4.79 -9.56
C GLY A 23 2.42 -4.71 -8.22
N VAL A 24 3.13 -4.73 -7.10
CA VAL A 24 2.57 -4.65 -5.74
C VAL A 24 3.21 -3.49 -4.99
N VAL A 25 2.37 -2.62 -4.44
CA VAL A 25 2.77 -1.46 -3.65
C VAL A 25 2.17 -1.52 -2.25
N ILE A 26 2.81 -0.87 -1.28
CA ILE A 26 2.25 -0.56 0.03
C ILE A 26 1.25 0.57 -0.19
N ASN A 27 -0.02 0.28 0.04
CA ASN A 27 -1.16 1.13 -0.32
C ASN A 27 -1.79 1.85 0.88
N GLU A 28 -1.80 1.20 2.05
CA GLU A 28 -2.39 1.76 3.26
C GLU A 28 -1.61 1.33 4.49
N ILE A 29 -1.46 2.24 5.45
CA ILE A 29 -0.76 2.00 6.72
C ILE A 29 -1.60 2.55 7.86
N HIS A 30 -1.93 1.70 8.83
CA HIS A 30 -2.65 2.05 10.05
C HIS A 30 -1.75 1.79 11.25
N TYR A 31 -1.02 2.78 11.68
CA TYR A 31 0.04 2.66 12.70
C TYR A 31 -0.34 3.22 14.08
N ASP A 32 -1.39 4.01 14.18
CA ASP A 32 -1.78 4.69 15.42
C ASP A 32 -3.29 4.60 15.66
N ALA A 33 -3.75 3.36 15.92
CA ALA A 33 -5.15 3.08 16.21
C ALA A 33 -5.62 3.81 17.48
N ASP A 34 -6.86 4.24 17.51
CA ASP A 34 -7.52 4.80 18.70
C ASP A 34 -8.68 3.88 19.15
N PRO A 35 -8.60 3.26 20.34
CA PRO A 35 -7.45 3.30 21.26
C PRO A 35 -6.27 2.44 20.81
N LYS A 36 -5.06 2.84 21.14
CA LYS A 36 -3.80 2.09 20.84
C LYS A 36 -3.79 0.64 21.33
N THR A 37 -4.65 0.31 22.27
CA THR A 37 -4.82 -1.05 22.81
C THR A 37 -5.72 -1.94 21.96
N ALA A 38 -6.33 -1.40 20.89
CA ALA A 38 -7.24 -2.16 20.03
C ALA A 38 -6.53 -3.29 19.29
N ALA A 39 -5.21 -3.16 19.03
CA ALA A 39 -4.38 -4.10 18.26
C ALA A 39 -4.98 -4.35 16.86
N VAL A 40 -5.29 -3.26 16.17
CA VAL A 40 -5.85 -3.24 14.81
C VAL A 40 -4.92 -2.56 13.81
N GLU A 41 -3.64 -2.43 14.16
CA GLU A 41 -2.60 -1.95 13.24
C GLU A 41 -2.48 -2.87 12.03
N PHE A 42 -2.24 -2.29 10.85
CA PHE A 42 -2.08 -3.06 9.62
C PHE A 42 -1.29 -2.33 8.54
N VAL A 43 -0.80 -3.12 7.59
CA VAL A 43 -0.27 -2.68 6.30
C VAL A 43 -1.07 -3.35 5.20
N GLU A 44 -1.55 -2.58 4.23
CA GLU A 44 -2.24 -3.11 3.06
C GLU A 44 -1.34 -3.06 1.83
N LEU A 45 -1.34 -4.14 1.06
CA LEU A 45 -0.72 -4.25 -0.25
C LEU A 45 -1.78 -4.16 -1.34
N HIS A 46 -1.45 -3.50 -2.45
CA HIS A 46 -2.28 -3.42 -3.65
C HIS A 46 -1.48 -3.92 -4.86
N ASN A 47 -2.04 -4.87 -5.61
CA ASN A 47 -1.48 -5.28 -6.89
C ASN A 47 -1.97 -4.36 -8.01
N THR A 48 -1.12 -3.46 -8.46
CA THR A 48 -1.40 -2.48 -9.51
C THR A 48 -1.11 -3.02 -10.92
N GLY A 49 -0.54 -4.23 -11.00
CA GLY A 49 -0.19 -4.90 -12.25
C GLY A 49 -1.38 -5.57 -12.92
N ASP A 50 -1.15 -6.11 -14.10
CA ASP A 50 -2.12 -6.83 -14.93
C ASP A 50 -2.08 -8.36 -14.73
N ARG A 51 -1.21 -8.87 -13.83
CA ARG A 51 -0.99 -10.28 -13.55
C ARG A 51 -1.21 -10.58 -12.07
N THR A 52 -1.54 -11.86 -11.81
CA THR A 52 -1.52 -12.37 -10.43
C THR A 52 -0.08 -12.47 -9.96
N GLU A 53 0.22 -11.82 -8.84
CA GLU A 53 1.50 -11.90 -8.18
C GLU A 53 1.53 -13.06 -7.19
N HIS A 54 2.65 -13.82 -7.16
CA HIS A 54 2.91 -14.90 -6.25
C HIS A 54 3.79 -14.40 -5.11
N LEU A 55 3.18 -14.11 -3.97
CA LEU A 55 3.84 -13.51 -2.82
C LEU A 55 4.58 -14.53 -1.94
N GLY A 56 4.55 -15.82 -2.28
CA GLY A 56 5.19 -16.87 -1.48
C GLY A 56 6.67 -16.58 -1.20
N GLY A 57 7.04 -16.50 0.08
CA GLY A 57 8.39 -16.16 0.53
C GLY A 57 8.75 -14.67 0.46
N TRP A 58 7.87 -13.81 -0.01
CA TRP A 58 8.06 -12.36 0.17
C TRP A 58 8.00 -12.01 1.65
N TYR A 59 8.61 -10.89 2.04
CA TYR A 59 8.65 -10.51 3.44
C TYR A 59 8.83 -9.01 3.65
N PHE A 60 8.40 -8.53 4.80
CA PHE A 60 8.78 -7.22 5.32
C PHE A 60 10.09 -7.34 6.07
N SER A 61 11.05 -6.46 5.80
CA SER A 61 12.38 -6.48 6.43
C SER A 61 12.63 -5.34 7.41
N ASN A 62 11.71 -4.38 7.47
CA ASN A 62 11.75 -3.23 8.38
C ASN A 62 10.32 -2.89 8.82
N GLY A 63 10.19 -2.26 9.99
CA GLY A 63 8.95 -1.88 10.64
C GLY A 63 8.27 -3.07 11.30
N ILE A 64 7.86 -4.04 10.52
CA ILE A 64 7.26 -5.28 10.97
C ILE A 64 8.05 -6.49 10.45
N ASP A 65 7.93 -7.63 11.12
CA ASP A 65 8.45 -8.92 10.66
C ASP A 65 7.27 -9.81 10.23
N PHE A 66 7.19 -10.08 8.93
CA PHE A 66 6.17 -10.94 8.36
C PHE A 66 6.66 -11.56 7.06
N THR A 67 6.50 -12.88 6.93
CA THR A 67 6.82 -13.61 5.70
C THR A 67 5.55 -14.26 5.14
N PHE A 68 5.29 -14.05 3.86
CA PHE A 68 4.12 -14.58 3.17
C PHE A 68 4.26 -16.10 2.94
N ALA A 69 3.21 -16.86 3.27
CA ALA A 69 3.17 -18.31 3.04
C ALA A 69 3.32 -18.65 1.55
N ALA A 70 3.86 -19.83 1.26
CA ALA A 70 4.27 -20.25 -0.10
C ALA A 70 3.18 -20.12 -1.19
N ASN A 71 1.92 -20.28 -0.83
CA ASN A 71 0.76 -20.23 -1.77
C ASN A 71 0.02 -18.90 -1.74
N THR A 72 0.57 -17.88 -1.09
CA THR A 72 -0.05 -16.56 -1.10
C THR A 72 -0.01 -15.97 -2.50
N THR A 73 -1.16 -15.51 -2.98
CA THR A 73 -1.29 -14.84 -4.29
C THR A 73 -2.11 -13.59 -4.16
N LEU A 74 -1.84 -12.60 -5.00
CA LEU A 74 -2.57 -11.35 -5.08
C LEU A 74 -2.96 -11.06 -6.53
N LYS A 75 -4.25 -11.09 -6.82
CA LYS A 75 -4.79 -10.90 -8.18
C LYS A 75 -4.60 -9.45 -8.65
N PRO A 76 -4.65 -9.19 -9.97
CA PRO A 76 -4.68 -7.83 -10.52
C PRO A 76 -5.77 -6.98 -9.87
N GLY A 77 -5.43 -5.76 -9.46
CA GLY A 77 -6.32 -4.84 -8.77
C GLY A 77 -6.75 -5.30 -7.37
N GLY A 78 -6.20 -6.42 -6.87
CA GLY A 78 -6.53 -6.96 -5.56
C GLY A 78 -5.80 -6.26 -4.42
N TYR A 79 -6.37 -6.37 -3.23
CA TYR A 79 -5.82 -5.87 -1.97
C TYR A 79 -5.59 -7.01 -0.99
N LEU A 80 -4.58 -6.88 -0.14
CA LEU A 80 -4.22 -7.86 0.87
C LEU A 80 -3.66 -7.15 2.11
N VAL A 81 -4.29 -7.38 3.24
CA VAL A 81 -3.93 -6.77 4.53
C VAL A 81 -3.03 -7.70 5.32
N VAL A 82 -1.97 -7.16 5.92
CA VAL A 82 -1.14 -7.83 6.93
C VAL A 82 -1.36 -7.11 8.26
N ALA A 83 -1.98 -7.78 9.22
CA ALA A 83 -2.47 -7.21 10.46
C ALA A 83 -1.68 -7.64 11.69
N GLU A 84 -1.60 -6.76 12.71
CA GLU A 84 -1.12 -7.10 14.05
C GLU A 84 -1.96 -8.22 14.66
N ASN A 85 -3.29 -8.11 14.54
CA ASN A 85 -4.23 -9.13 15.00
C ASN A 85 -5.39 -9.29 14.00
N PRO A 86 -5.33 -10.29 13.09
CA PRO A 86 -6.34 -10.50 12.06
C PRO A 86 -7.77 -10.65 12.58
N ALA A 87 -7.95 -11.27 13.76
CA ALA A 87 -9.28 -11.48 14.32
C ALA A 87 -9.92 -10.16 14.82
N LYS A 88 -9.12 -9.33 15.49
CA LYS A 88 -9.57 -8.02 15.97
C LYS A 88 -9.83 -7.07 14.80
N LEU A 89 -8.90 -7.01 13.83
CA LEU A 89 -9.06 -6.20 12.63
C LEU A 89 -10.32 -6.59 11.86
N GLY A 90 -10.54 -7.88 11.64
CA GLY A 90 -11.73 -8.36 10.93
C GLY A 90 -13.04 -8.06 11.66
N ALA A 91 -13.03 -8.01 13.00
CA ALA A 91 -14.19 -7.63 13.81
C ALA A 91 -14.45 -6.12 13.75
N GLU A 92 -13.42 -5.29 13.84
CA GLU A 92 -13.50 -3.82 13.83
C GLU A 92 -13.93 -3.28 12.47
N PHE A 93 -13.23 -3.69 11.42
CA PHE A 93 -13.44 -3.16 10.06
C PHE A 93 -14.32 -4.04 9.18
N ARG A 94 -14.90 -5.11 9.72
CA ARG A 94 -15.74 -6.09 8.99
C ARG A 94 -15.05 -6.66 7.75
N THR A 95 -13.72 -6.73 7.76
CA THR A 95 -12.91 -7.19 6.64
C THR A 95 -12.99 -8.72 6.52
N PRO A 96 -13.30 -9.27 5.32
CA PRO A 96 -13.37 -10.71 5.12
C PRO A 96 -12.02 -11.39 5.36
N LYS A 97 -12.01 -12.49 6.12
CA LYS A 97 -10.80 -13.20 6.57
C LYS A 97 -9.82 -13.59 5.44
N GLN A 98 -10.33 -13.85 4.24
CA GLN A 98 -9.49 -14.23 3.09
C GLN A 98 -8.59 -13.10 2.59
N PHE A 99 -8.84 -11.86 3.00
CA PHE A 99 -8.04 -10.68 2.64
C PHE A 99 -7.13 -10.20 3.77
N VAL A 100 -7.12 -10.90 4.90
CA VAL A 100 -6.34 -10.52 6.08
C VAL A 100 -5.40 -11.65 6.47
N LEU A 101 -4.12 -11.34 6.47
CA LEU A 101 -3.03 -12.19 6.93
C LEU A 101 -2.47 -11.67 8.25
N GLY A 102 -1.62 -12.44 8.88
CA GLY A 102 -0.96 -12.13 10.15
C GLY A 102 -1.10 -13.28 11.15
N PRO A 103 -0.75 -13.05 12.43
CA PRO A 103 -0.20 -11.79 12.92
C PRO A 103 1.23 -11.55 12.41
N TYR A 104 1.61 -10.30 12.27
CA TYR A 104 3.02 -9.94 12.14
C TYR A 104 3.67 -9.81 13.53
N ILE A 105 5.00 -9.82 13.55
CA ILE A 105 5.81 -9.57 14.75
C ILE A 105 6.32 -8.13 14.71
N GLY A 106 6.39 -7.49 15.86
CA GLY A 106 6.76 -6.09 15.99
C GLY A 106 5.56 -5.19 16.20
N ARG A 107 5.72 -3.91 15.92
CA ARG A 107 4.71 -2.89 16.09
C ARG A 107 5.01 -1.73 15.15
N LEU A 108 3.96 -1.17 14.54
CA LEU A 108 4.10 0.05 13.76
C LEU A 108 4.28 1.25 14.70
N SER A 109 5.19 2.16 14.35
CA SER A 109 5.49 3.37 15.13
C SER A 109 5.08 4.65 14.40
N ASN A 110 5.13 5.78 15.11
CA ASN A 110 4.73 7.09 14.59
C ASN A 110 5.78 7.68 13.60
N GLY A 111 6.39 6.86 12.80
CA GLY A 111 7.40 7.20 11.82
C GLY A 111 8.47 6.13 11.77
N GLU A 112 8.52 5.42 10.66
CA GLU A 112 9.50 4.37 10.41
C GLU A 112 9.57 4.00 8.93
N THR A 113 10.48 3.10 8.60
CA THR A 113 10.60 2.56 7.26
C THR A 113 9.96 1.18 7.18
N LEU A 114 9.02 1.01 6.26
CA LEU A 114 8.54 -0.29 5.81
C LEU A 114 9.24 -0.67 4.51
N THR A 115 9.74 -1.89 4.40
CA THR A 115 10.39 -2.39 3.19
C THR A 115 9.84 -3.76 2.83
N LEU A 116 9.19 -3.85 1.67
CA LEU A 116 8.71 -5.09 1.09
C LEU A 116 9.79 -5.68 0.18
N ARG A 117 10.13 -6.95 0.38
CA ARG A 117 11.11 -7.69 -0.41
C ARG A 117 10.51 -8.95 -1.01
N ASN A 118 11.02 -9.36 -2.17
CA ASN A 118 10.68 -10.68 -2.72
C ASN A 118 11.49 -11.79 -2.03
N ALA A 119 11.20 -13.05 -2.41
CA ALA A 119 11.90 -14.22 -1.86
C ALA A 119 13.41 -14.27 -2.16
N ALA A 120 13.89 -13.53 -3.17
CA ALA A 120 15.31 -13.39 -3.48
C ALA A 120 16.00 -12.28 -2.65
N GLY A 121 15.23 -11.52 -1.86
CA GLY A 121 15.73 -10.41 -1.05
C GLY A 121 15.79 -9.06 -1.79
N GLU A 122 15.29 -8.99 -3.03
CA GLU A 122 15.23 -7.75 -3.78
C GLU A 122 14.12 -6.84 -3.21
N GLN A 123 14.43 -5.56 -3.06
CA GLN A 123 13.45 -4.58 -2.63
C GLN A 123 12.42 -4.33 -3.75
N LEU A 124 11.16 -4.54 -3.44
CA LEU A 124 10.04 -4.31 -4.35
C LEU A 124 9.39 -2.96 -4.11
N ASP A 125 9.19 -2.62 -2.85
CA ASP A 125 8.62 -1.35 -2.43
C ASP A 125 9.18 -0.92 -1.07
N ARG A 126 9.15 0.39 -0.80
CA ARG A 126 9.63 0.98 0.44
C ARG A 126 8.88 2.28 0.71
N VAL A 127 8.47 2.46 1.96
CA VAL A 127 7.86 3.69 2.47
C VAL A 127 8.59 4.09 3.74
N ASN A 128 9.16 5.30 3.77
CA ASN A 128 9.74 5.89 4.97
C ASN A 128 8.79 6.99 5.47
N TYR A 129 7.75 6.58 6.18
CA TYR A 129 6.71 7.49 6.64
C TYR A 129 7.04 8.18 7.96
N ASP A 130 6.33 9.29 8.21
CA ASP A 130 6.37 10.08 9.43
C ASP A 130 4.94 10.46 9.87
N SER A 131 4.77 10.95 11.08
CA SER A 131 3.50 11.38 11.65
C SER A 131 3.20 12.88 11.45
N GLY A 132 4.20 13.66 11.01
CA GLY A 132 4.10 15.10 10.80
C GLY A 132 3.86 15.50 9.36
N PHE A 133 3.39 16.75 9.13
CA PHE A 133 3.27 17.29 7.76
C PHE A 133 4.60 17.14 6.99
N PRO A 134 4.59 16.71 5.72
CA PRO A 134 3.44 16.59 4.81
C PRO A 134 2.67 15.25 4.85
N TRP A 135 2.94 14.37 5.81
CA TRP A 135 2.17 13.13 6.01
C TRP A 135 0.79 13.43 6.62
N PRO A 136 -0.21 12.54 6.42
CA PRO A 136 -1.57 12.75 6.93
C PRO A 136 -1.61 12.76 8.46
N THR A 137 -1.81 13.94 9.06
CA THR A 137 -1.77 14.10 10.53
C THR A 137 -2.91 13.41 11.28
N ALA A 138 -4.04 13.13 10.63
CA ALA A 138 -5.14 12.38 11.25
C ALA A 138 -4.82 10.89 11.42
N ALA A 139 -3.78 10.37 10.75
CA ALA A 139 -3.27 9.03 10.98
C ALA A 139 -2.44 8.91 12.26
N SER A 140 -2.08 10.04 12.89
CA SER A 140 -1.34 10.09 14.16
C SER A 140 -2.30 10.38 15.32
N GLY A 141 -2.80 9.34 15.96
CA GLY A 141 -3.59 9.42 17.19
C GLY A 141 -5.07 9.78 17.03
N ALA A 142 -5.59 9.91 15.80
CA ALA A 142 -7.01 10.13 15.57
C ALA A 142 -7.74 8.90 15.00
N GLY A 143 -7.08 7.72 15.01
CA GLY A 143 -7.67 6.45 14.61
C GLY A 143 -7.84 6.25 13.10
N SER A 144 -7.45 7.22 12.27
CA SER A 144 -7.43 7.04 10.81
C SER A 144 -6.17 6.30 10.37
N SER A 145 -6.24 5.59 9.25
CA SER A 145 -5.06 5.16 8.51
C SER A 145 -4.59 6.24 7.55
N MET A 146 -3.43 6.04 6.93
CA MET A 146 -3.03 6.80 5.76
C MET A 146 -3.07 5.90 4.53
N GLU A 147 -3.67 6.40 3.45
CA GLU A 147 -3.90 5.70 2.19
C GLU A 147 -3.17 6.42 1.05
N LEU A 148 -2.52 5.68 0.18
CA LEU A 148 -1.87 6.21 -1.02
C LEU A 148 -2.94 6.76 -1.97
N ILE A 149 -2.83 8.03 -2.36
CA ILE A 149 -3.83 8.71 -3.20
C ILE A 149 -3.98 8.02 -4.57
N HIS A 150 -2.85 7.58 -5.14
CA HIS A 150 -2.84 6.84 -6.39
C HIS A 150 -1.55 6.00 -6.49
N PRO A 151 -1.62 4.75 -6.96
CA PRO A 151 -0.48 3.83 -6.95
C PRO A 151 0.68 4.20 -7.90
N SER A 152 0.49 5.18 -8.79
CA SER A 152 1.56 5.71 -9.63
C SER A 152 2.37 6.84 -8.97
N LEU A 153 1.97 7.29 -7.80
CA LEU A 153 2.69 8.30 -7.05
C LEU A 153 3.87 7.67 -6.32
N ASP A 154 4.90 8.46 -6.08
CA ASP A 154 6.01 8.07 -5.22
C ASP A 154 5.50 7.99 -3.77
N ASN A 155 5.39 6.77 -3.25
CA ASN A 155 4.86 6.51 -1.91
C ASN A 155 5.89 6.79 -0.79
N ASP A 156 7.12 7.16 -1.11
CA ASP A 156 8.10 7.66 -0.13
C ASP A 156 7.93 9.19 0.14
N LEU A 157 6.92 9.83 -0.48
CA LEU A 157 6.59 11.23 -0.31
C LEU A 157 5.28 11.42 0.46
N GLY A 158 5.31 12.16 1.58
CA GLY A 158 4.13 12.40 2.41
C GLY A 158 2.94 13.03 1.67
N GLY A 159 3.21 13.88 0.67
CA GLY A 159 2.18 14.48 -0.19
C GLY A 159 1.45 13.50 -1.12
N SER A 160 1.94 12.26 -1.24
CA SER A 160 1.28 11.18 -1.99
C SER A 160 0.21 10.45 -1.19
N TRP A 161 0.09 10.75 0.11
CA TRP A 161 -0.81 10.09 1.04
C TRP A 161 -1.93 11.01 1.50
N ARG A 162 -3.07 10.42 1.84
CA ARG A 162 -4.19 11.09 2.49
C ARG A 162 -4.61 10.29 3.72
N SER A 163 -5.28 10.94 4.69
CA SER A 163 -6.00 10.19 5.72
C SER A 163 -7.11 9.39 5.04
N ALA A 164 -7.19 8.10 5.28
CA ALA A 164 -8.36 7.33 4.92
C ALA A 164 -9.56 7.94 5.67
N GLY A 165 -10.64 8.22 4.95
CA GLY A 165 -11.87 8.66 5.59
C GLY A 165 -12.27 7.62 6.62
N MET A 166 -12.69 8.02 7.84
CA MET A 166 -13.55 7.14 8.61
C MET A 166 -14.65 6.69 7.66
N LEU A 167 -14.86 5.36 7.56
CA LEU A 167 -16.05 4.86 6.90
C LEU A 167 -17.24 5.49 7.65
N ILE A 168 -17.71 6.63 7.16
CA ILE A 168 -19.02 7.11 7.52
C ILE A 168 -19.92 6.04 6.95
N GLU A 169 -20.44 5.16 7.82
CA GLU A 169 -21.53 4.26 7.45
C GLU A 169 -22.48 5.12 6.61
N PRO A 170 -22.87 4.70 5.40
CA PRO A 170 -23.80 5.48 4.62
C PRO A 170 -25.03 5.69 5.50
N SER A 171 -25.12 6.86 6.11
CA SER A 171 -26.32 7.27 6.80
C SER A 171 -27.46 7.00 5.82
N GLU A 172 -28.48 6.27 6.26
CA GLU A 172 -29.72 5.92 5.60
C GLU A 172 -29.97 6.72 4.32
N PRO A 173 -30.34 6.10 3.19
CA PRO A 173 -30.52 6.82 1.94
C PRO A 173 -31.42 8.03 2.20
N VAL A 174 -30.91 9.22 1.92
CA VAL A 174 -31.70 10.44 1.99
C VAL A 174 -32.80 10.30 0.96
N VAL A 175 -33.99 9.91 1.42
CA VAL A 175 -35.19 9.92 0.60
C VAL A 175 -35.50 11.40 0.34
N LEU A 176 -35.08 11.89 -0.83
CA LEU A 176 -35.56 13.17 -1.35
C LEU A 176 -37.04 13.03 -1.61
N LEU A 177 -37.86 13.42 -0.62
CA LEU A 177 -39.28 13.63 -0.82
C LEU A 177 -39.41 14.75 -1.87
N ALA A 178 -39.69 14.38 -3.10
CA ALA A 178 -40.09 15.31 -4.12
C ALA A 178 -41.32 16.06 -3.58
N ALA A 179 -41.16 17.34 -3.29
CA ALA A 179 -42.27 18.22 -2.95
C ALA A 179 -43.22 18.24 -4.15
N GLY A 180 -44.33 17.54 -4.01
CA GLY A 180 -45.41 17.56 -4.99
C GLY A 180 -45.91 19.00 -5.13
N ARG A 181 -45.80 19.54 -6.34
CA ARG A 181 -46.55 20.75 -6.70
C ARG A 181 -48.03 20.36 -6.73
N SER A 182 -48.79 20.86 -5.77
CA SER A 182 -50.26 20.94 -5.90
C SER A 182 -50.55 22.06 -6.88
N GLY A 183 -51.17 21.71 -8.01
CA GLY A 183 -51.84 22.65 -8.94
C GLY A 183 -53.22 23.00 -8.44
#